data_efe01a2e8608e007f4ab8650c67b9cec
#
_entry.id   efe01a2e8608e007f4ab8650c67b9cec
#
_cell.length_a   1.000
_cell.length_b   1.000
_cell.length_c   1.000
_cell.angle_alpha   90.00
_cell.angle_beta   90.00
_cell.angle_gamma   90.00
#
_symmetry.space_group_name_H-M   'P 1'
#
loop_
_entity.id
_entity.type
_entity.pdbx_description
1 polymer ?
#
loop_
_entity_poly.entity_id
_entity_poly.type
_entity_poly.pdbx_seq_one_letter_code
_entity_poly.pdbx_strand_id
1 'polypeptide(L)'
;MAKVSFEEEELIQIMTTSLCASFPDIDTAKMKREVRKAIRKTEKEEAKHGKRVFIKTFGNFDVFVDEKPVVFGRARAKELLAYLVDRQGAGITRAEAFALLWEDGFYDRPMQKQLDVIIRNLKDTLVQNGIGDILDMEKGTLRLVTEQVECDLYKFLEGDLNTIRSFRGEYMSAYSWASLTEAYVTRQLED
;
A
#
# COMPACT_ATOMS: atom_id res chain seq x y z
N MET A 1 -17.89 8.83 -6.25
CA MET A 1 -19.09 8.31 -5.56
C MET A 1 -18.78 8.20 -4.08
N ALA A 2 -19.56 8.83 -3.21
CA ALA A 2 -19.36 8.74 -1.75
C ALA A 2 -19.68 7.32 -1.29
N LYS A 3 -18.73 6.64 -0.64
CA LYS A 3 -18.93 5.33 -0.03
C LYS A 3 -19.73 5.56 1.25
N VAL A 4 -20.99 5.15 1.28
CA VAL A 4 -21.83 5.23 2.48
C VAL A 4 -21.41 4.06 3.37
N SER A 5 -20.81 4.36 4.53
CA SER A 5 -20.54 3.37 5.57
C SER A 5 -21.77 3.27 6.45
N PHE A 6 -22.43 2.11 6.43
CA PHE A 6 -23.51 1.78 7.34
C PHE A 6 -22.93 1.10 8.58
N GLU A 7 -23.51 1.36 9.77
CA GLU A 7 -23.22 0.55 10.93
C GLU A 7 -23.77 -0.88 10.76
N GLU A 8 -23.14 -1.89 11.42
CA GLU A 8 -23.49 -3.32 11.28
C GLU A 8 -25.01 -3.56 11.44
N GLU A 9 -25.63 -2.89 12.40
CA GLU A 9 -27.09 -3.01 12.67
C GLU A 9 -27.95 -2.43 11.53
N GLU A 10 -27.52 -1.35 10.88
CA GLU A 10 -28.22 -0.75 9.74
C GLU A 10 -28.15 -1.67 8.51
N LEU A 11 -26.98 -2.25 8.23
CA LEU A 11 -26.80 -3.24 7.17
C LEU A 11 -27.69 -4.47 7.39
N ILE A 12 -27.71 -5.00 8.61
CA ILE A 12 -28.58 -6.13 8.99
C ILE A 12 -30.04 -5.78 8.78
N GLN A 13 -30.47 -4.57 9.17
CA GLN A 13 -31.85 -4.13 9.01
C GLN A 13 -32.24 -4.00 7.54
N ILE A 14 -31.41 -3.37 6.70
CA ILE A 14 -31.65 -3.19 5.26
C ILE A 14 -31.73 -4.54 4.56
N MET A 15 -30.75 -5.43 4.78
CA MET A 15 -30.74 -6.77 4.18
C MET A 15 -31.90 -7.62 4.62
N THR A 16 -32.26 -7.60 5.91
CA THR A 16 -33.39 -8.35 6.44
C THR A 16 -34.71 -7.86 5.86
N THR A 17 -34.91 -6.54 5.78
CA THR A 17 -36.15 -5.94 5.24
C THR A 17 -36.30 -6.27 3.76
N SER A 18 -35.22 -6.17 2.98
CA SER A 18 -35.25 -6.52 1.54
C SER A 18 -35.55 -7.99 1.30
N LEU A 19 -34.96 -8.89 2.09
CA LEU A 19 -35.18 -10.34 1.97
C LEU A 19 -36.60 -10.74 2.43
N CYS A 20 -37.10 -10.18 3.52
CA CYS A 20 -38.46 -10.45 3.99
C CYS A 20 -39.52 -9.92 3.02
N ALA A 21 -39.27 -8.82 2.31
CA ALA A 21 -40.18 -8.33 1.26
C ALA A 21 -40.29 -9.31 0.07
N SER A 22 -39.19 -10.03 -0.22
CA SER A 22 -39.16 -11.02 -1.31
C SER A 22 -39.70 -12.41 -0.91
N PHE A 23 -39.70 -12.71 0.40
CA PHE A 23 -40.06 -14.03 0.95
C PHE A 23 -40.88 -13.86 2.25
N PRO A 24 -42.20 -13.61 2.15
CA PRO A 24 -43.03 -13.25 3.32
C PRO A 24 -43.21 -14.37 4.36
N ASP A 25 -42.97 -15.63 4.01
CA ASP A 25 -43.10 -16.78 4.92
C ASP A 25 -41.82 -17.12 5.73
N ILE A 26 -40.80 -16.30 5.64
CA ILE A 26 -39.51 -16.56 6.35
C ILE A 26 -39.57 -16.00 7.78
N ASP A 27 -39.13 -16.83 8.72
CA ASP A 27 -38.91 -16.43 10.10
C ASP A 27 -37.82 -15.31 10.16
N THR A 28 -38.27 -14.09 10.45
CA THR A 28 -37.44 -12.87 10.52
C THR A 28 -36.29 -13.00 11.50
N ALA A 29 -36.51 -13.71 12.65
CA ALA A 29 -35.45 -13.90 13.66
C ALA A 29 -34.35 -14.85 13.15
N LYS A 30 -34.74 -15.90 12.44
CA LYS A 30 -33.81 -16.84 11.81
C LYS A 30 -33.03 -16.14 10.70
N MET A 31 -33.70 -15.32 9.88
CA MET A 31 -33.07 -14.54 8.81
C MET A 31 -32.03 -13.57 9.35
N LYS A 32 -32.37 -12.77 10.39
CA LYS A 32 -31.41 -11.87 11.05
C LYS A 32 -30.18 -12.59 11.55
N ARG A 33 -30.33 -13.79 12.10
CA ARG A 33 -29.20 -14.59 12.58
C ARG A 33 -28.31 -15.06 11.45
N GLU A 34 -28.86 -15.49 10.33
CA GLU A 34 -28.08 -15.95 9.17
C GLU A 34 -27.38 -14.76 8.47
N VAL A 35 -28.04 -13.60 8.36
CA VAL A 35 -27.44 -12.37 7.84
C VAL A 35 -26.25 -11.94 8.71
N ARG A 36 -26.39 -11.89 10.04
CA ARG A 36 -25.28 -11.61 10.96
C ARG A 36 -24.12 -12.59 10.79
N LYS A 37 -24.42 -13.87 10.65
CA LYS A 37 -23.42 -14.91 10.46
C LYS A 37 -22.69 -14.75 9.12
N ALA A 38 -23.40 -14.38 8.06
CA ALA A 38 -22.82 -14.10 6.76
C ALA A 38 -21.90 -12.86 6.80
N ILE A 39 -22.35 -11.75 7.41
CA ILE A 39 -21.55 -10.53 7.60
C ILE A 39 -20.26 -10.85 8.37
N ARG A 40 -20.35 -11.49 9.53
CA ARG A 40 -19.19 -11.88 10.34
C ARG A 40 -18.25 -12.85 9.63
N LYS A 41 -18.78 -13.72 8.76
CA LYS A 41 -17.96 -14.61 7.94
C LYS A 41 -17.18 -13.81 6.90
N THR A 42 -17.84 -12.86 6.22
CA THR A 42 -17.18 -11.96 5.24
C THR A 42 -16.13 -11.10 5.90
N GLU A 43 -16.45 -10.45 7.03
CA GLU A 43 -15.48 -9.66 7.81
C GLU A 43 -14.27 -10.50 8.27
N LYS A 44 -14.50 -11.76 8.64
CA LYS A 44 -13.44 -12.68 9.07
C LYS A 44 -12.60 -13.18 7.88
N GLU A 45 -13.20 -13.28 6.70
CA GLU A 45 -12.51 -13.60 5.46
C GLU A 45 -11.71 -12.38 4.95
N GLU A 46 -12.27 -11.17 5.03
CA GLU A 46 -11.58 -9.90 4.73
C GLU A 46 -10.43 -9.63 5.71
N ALA A 47 -10.63 -9.90 7.01
CA ALA A 47 -9.56 -9.81 8.01
C ALA A 47 -8.48 -10.88 7.84
N LYS A 48 -8.77 -11.98 7.15
CA LYS A 48 -7.84 -13.06 6.84
C LYS A 48 -7.08 -12.81 5.52
N HIS A 49 -7.66 -12.08 4.59
CA HIS A 49 -6.99 -11.45 3.46
C HIS A 49 -6.55 -10.07 3.95
N GLY A 50 -5.30 -9.91 4.32
CA GLY A 50 -4.74 -8.63 4.78
C GLY A 50 -5.19 -7.45 3.89
N LYS A 51 -5.04 -6.23 4.39
CA LYS A 51 -5.41 -5.02 3.63
C LYS A 51 -4.77 -5.04 2.25
N ARG A 52 -5.55 -4.71 1.23
CA ARG A 52 -5.03 -4.59 -0.13
C ARG A 52 -4.18 -3.33 -0.24
N VAL A 53 -2.89 -3.52 -0.44
CA VAL A 53 -1.92 -2.41 -0.63
C VAL A 53 -1.60 -2.30 -2.11
N PHE A 54 -1.92 -1.15 -2.70
CA PHE A 54 -1.51 -0.82 -4.06
C PHE A 54 -0.52 0.34 -4.05
N ILE A 55 0.62 0.15 -4.70
CA ILE A 55 1.68 1.15 -4.85
C ILE A 55 1.72 1.59 -6.30
N LYS A 56 1.50 2.88 -6.51
CA LYS A 56 1.62 3.54 -7.80
C LYS A 56 3.00 4.14 -7.93
N THR A 57 3.73 3.76 -8.97
CA THR A 57 5.06 4.28 -9.29
C THR A 57 5.09 5.04 -10.61
N PHE A 58 4.16 4.77 -11.52
CA PHE A 58 4.06 5.46 -12.80
C PHE A 58 3.51 6.88 -12.63
N GLY A 59 4.30 7.88 -13.07
CA GLY A 59 4.11 9.28 -12.77
C GLY A 59 4.58 9.61 -11.34
N ASN A 60 3.69 10.10 -10.49
CA ASN A 60 4.00 10.36 -9.09
C ASN A 60 3.88 9.08 -8.23
N PHE A 61 4.78 8.95 -7.25
CA PHE A 61 4.71 7.87 -6.26
C PHE A 61 3.56 8.09 -5.29
N ASP A 62 2.66 7.11 -5.18
CA ASP A 62 1.58 7.12 -4.20
C ASP A 62 1.28 5.69 -3.69
N VAL A 63 0.78 5.61 -2.45
CA VAL A 63 0.40 4.36 -1.79
C VAL A 63 -1.08 4.40 -1.44
N PHE A 64 -1.78 3.31 -1.72
CA PHE A 64 -3.21 3.16 -1.44
C PHE A 64 -3.44 1.91 -0.59
N VAL A 65 -4.29 2.04 0.42
CA VAL A 65 -4.77 0.94 1.25
C VAL A 65 -6.28 0.87 1.10
N ASP A 66 -6.80 -0.24 0.59
CA ASP A 66 -8.22 -0.41 0.29
C ASP A 66 -8.77 0.79 -0.53
N GLU A 67 -8.04 1.15 -1.60
CA GLU A 67 -8.32 2.28 -2.51
C GLU A 67 -8.22 3.68 -1.87
N LYS A 68 -7.85 3.81 -0.60
CA LYS A 68 -7.67 5.09 0.08
C LYS A 68 -6.19 5.50 0.06
N PRO A 69 -5.88 6.76 -0.30
CA PRO A 69 -4.50 7.21 -0.32
C PRO A 69 -3.92 7.29 1.09
N VAL A 70 -2.67 6.84 1.24
CA VAL A 70 -1.89 6.97 2.48
C VAL A 70 -1.25 8.36 2.52
N VAL A 71 -1.52 9.10 3.59
CA VAL A 71 -0.92 10.43 3.80
C VAL A 71 0.35 10.29 4.64
N PHE A 72 1.48 10.72 4.09
CA PHE A 72 2.76 10.73 4.80
C PHE A 72 3.00 12.08 5.46
N GLY A 73 3.27 12.08 6.76
CA GLY A 73 3.57 13.30 7.53
C GLY A 73 4.91 13.94 7.17
N ARG A 74 5.82 13.19 6.51
CA ARG A 74 7.13 13.66 6.09
C ARG A 74 7.45 13.18 4.67
N ALA A 75 7.85 14.12 3.80
CA ALA A 75 8.25 13.80 2.42
C ALA A 75 9.39 12.78 2.36
N ARG A 76 10.41 12.91 3.21
CA ARG A 76 11.54 11.96 3.28
C ARG A 76 11.14 10.55 3.70
N ALA A 77 10.09 10.39 4.51
CA ALA A 77 9.57 9.05 4.83
C ALA A 77 8.87 8.42 3.62
N LYS A 78 8.13 9.22 2.84
CA LYS A 78 7.53 8.80 1.56
C LYS A 78 8.61 8.42 0.55
N GLU A 79 9.66 9.24 0.42
CA GLU A 79 10.81 9.01 -0.45
C GLU A 79 11.57 7.73 -0.09
N LEU A 80 11.82 7.48 1.20
CA LEU A 80 12.46 6.25 1.65
C LEU A 80 11.65 5.01 1.25
N LEU A 81 10.32 5.06 1.39
CA LEU A 81 9.46 3.96 0.94
C LEU A 81 9.51 3.81 -0.59
N ALA A 82 9.46 4.91 -1.34
CA ALA A 82 9.57 4.89 -2.80
C ALA A 82 10.86 4.20 -3.26
N TYR A 83 11.97 4.49 -2.60
CA TYR A 83 13.25 3.82 -2.90
C TYR A 83 13.23 2.33 -2.56
N LEU A 84 12.63 1.94 -1.42
CA LEU A 84 12.48 0.51 -1.08
C LEU A 84 11.62 -0.24 -2.11
N VAL A 85 10.62 0.43 -2.69
CA VAL A 85 9.81 -0.11 -3.79
C VAL A 85 10.66 -0.29 -5.05
N ASP A 86 11.45 0.72 -5.42
CA ASP A 86 12.38 0.66 -6.56
C ASP A 86 13.40 -0.47 -6.42
N ARG A 87 13.82 -0.77 -5.19
CA ARG A 87 14.74 -1.88 -4.87
C ARG A 87 14.11 -3.28 -4.98
N GLN A 88 12.82 -3.39 -5.24
CA GLN A 88 12.10 -4.64 -5.54
C GLN A 88 12.36 -5.76 -4.50
N GLY A 89 12.30 -5.41 -3.21
CA GLY A 89 12.53 -6.34 -2.11
C GLY A 89 14.01 -6.52 -1.72
N ALA A 90 14.96 -5.93 -2.45
CA ALA A 90 16.34 -5.89 -1.99
C ALA A 90 16.47 -4.98 -0.76
N GLY A 91 17.11 -5.49 0.30
CA GLY A 91 17.34 -4.73 1.52
C GLY A 91 18.38 -3.63 1.32
N ILE A 92 18.18 -2.52 2.00
CA ILE A 92 19.16 -1.42 2.09
C ILE A 92 19.65 -1.24 3.51
N THR A 93 20.90 -0.83 3.66
CA THR A 93 21.47 -0.47 4.95
C THR A 93 21.06 0.93 5.38
N ARG A 94 21.23 1.24 6.67
CA ARG A 94 21.00 2.61 7.17
C ARG A 94 21.91 3.65 6.51
N ALA A 95 23.12 3.26 6.14
CA ALA A 95 24.06 4.15 5.44
C ALA A 95 23.57 4.47 4.01
N GLU A 96 23.04 3.48 3.28
CA GLU A 96 22.42 3.68 1.98
C GLU A 96 21.15 4.54 2.08
N ALA A 97 20.28 4.28 3.06
CA ALA A 97 19.10 5.11 3.31
C ALA A 97 19.49 6.57 3.64
N PHE A 98 20.60 6.77 4.36
CA PHE A 98 21.12 8.11 4.63
C PHE A 98 21.63 8.78 3.35
N ALA A 99 22.48 8.10 2.58
CA ALA A 99 23.04 8.64 1.34
C ALA A 99 21.94 9.03 0.33
N LEU A 100 20.86 8.24 0.26
CA LEU A 100 19.69 8.57 -0.54
C LEU A 100 19.04 9.90 -0.14
N LEU A 101 18.80 10.07 1.16
CA LEU A 101 18.02 11.21 1.67
C LEU A 101 18.86 12.50 1.85
N TRP A 102 20.18 12.39 1.88
CA TRP A 102 21.13 13.52 2.08
C TRP A 102 22.39 13.32 1.24
N GLU A 103 22.33 13.67 -0.04
CA GLU A 103 23.39 13.46 -1.04
C GLU A 103 24.77 14.00 -0.57
N ASP A 104 24.80 15.19 0.07
CA ASP A 104 26.00 15.86 0.52
C ASP A 104 26.22 15.80 2.04
N GLY A 105 25.50 14.93 2.74
CA GLY A 105 25.52 14.87 4.20
C GLY A 105 26.63 13.99 4.76
N PHE A 106 27.19 14.37 5.92
CA PHE A 106 28.05 13.47 6.70
C PHE A 106 27.20 12.57 7.60
N TYR A 107 27.43 11.27 7.55
CA TYR A 107 26.71 10.29 8.39
C TYR A 107 27.26 10.30 9.83
N ASP A 108 27.06 11.42 10.54
CA ASP A 108 27.44 11.63 11.93
C ASP A 108 26.28 11.26 12.90
N ARG A 109 26.55 11.35 14.21
CA ARG A 109 25.54 11.03 15.25
C ARG A 109 24.25 11.88 15.18
N PRO A 110 24.29 13.20 14.96
CA PRO A 110 23.10 14.01 14.78
C PRO A 110 22.26 13.54 13.58
N MET A 111 22.90 13.25 12.46
CA MET A 111 22.22 12.81 11.23
C MET A 111 21.66 11.40 11.34
N GLN A 112 22.34 10.50 12.06
CA GLN A 112 21.80 9.18 12.41
C GLN A 112 20.49 9.29 13.20
N LYS A 113 20.40 10.23 14.15
CA LYS A 113 19.17 10.50 14.89
C LYS A 113 18.05 11.04 13.98
N GLN A 114 18.39 11.89 13.01
CA GLN A 114 17.42 12.37 12.03
C GLN A 114 16.90 11.22 11.16
N LEU A 115 17.78 10.34 10.70
CA LEU A 115 17.38 9.13 9.97
C LEU A 115 16.46 8.24 10.82
N ASP A 116 16.75 8.06 12.12
CA ASP A 116 15.88 7.32 13.04
C ASP A 116 14.48 7.90 13.11
N VAL A 117 14.37 9.23 13.11
CA VAL A 117 13.06 9.91 13.11
C VAL A 117 12.31 9.65 11.80
N ILE A 118 13.00 9.65 10.65
CA ILE A 118 12.38 9.36 9.35
C ILE A 118 11.92 7.91 9.29
N ILE A 119 12.77 6.96 9.66
CA ILE A 119 12.41 5.52 9.69
C ILE A 119 11.24 5.26 10.63
N ARG A 120 11.25 5.87 11.83
CA ARG A 120 10.12 5.75 12.77
C ARG A 120 8.84 6.33 12.19
N ASN A 121 8.90 7.53 11.59
CA ASN A 121 7.74 8.15 10.97
C ASN A 121 7.17 7.28 9.83
N LEU A 122 8.03 6.68 8.99
CA LEU A 122 7.61 5.71 7.98
C LEU A 122 6.87 4.53 8.64
N LYS A 123 7.50 3.88 9.62
CA LYS A 123 6.90 2.74 10.32
C LYS A 123 5.57 3.11 10.97
N ASP A 124 5.50 4.23 11.68
CA ASP A 124 4.27 4.69 12.36
C ASP A 124 3.16 4.96 11.34
N THR A 125 3.49 5.58 10.20
CA THR A 125 2.53 5.80 9.11
C THR A 125 1.97 4.48 8.57
N LEU A 126 2.82 3.49 8.31
CA LEU A 126 2.40 2.18 7.82
C LEU A 126 1.53 1.44 8.86
N VAL A 127 1.94 1.45 10.13
CA VAL A 127 1.18 0.83 11.23
C VAL A 127 -0.19 1.50 11.43
N GLN A 128 -0.28 2.83 11.39
CA GLN A 128 -1.53 3.58 11.50
C GLN A 128 -2.52 3.24 10.37
N ASN A 129 -2.00 2.90 9.19
CA ASN A 129 -2.81 2.44 8.07
C ASN A 129 -3.05 0.91 8.08
N GLY A 130 -2.51 0.18 9.08
CA GLY A 130 -2.67 -1.25 9.27
C GLY A 130 -1.93 -2.11 8.24
N ILE A 131 -0.81 -1.60 7.73
CA ILE A 131 0.07 -2.23 6.74
C ILE A 131 1.54 -2.23 7.20
N GLY A 132 1.77 -2.25 8.51
CA GLY A 132 3.13 -2.20 9.08
C GLY A 132 4.02 -3.38 8.68
N ASP A 133 3.44 -4.48 8.28
CA ASP A 133 4.05 -5.74 7.87
C ASP A 133 4.68 -5.70 6.46
N ILE A 134 4.37 -4.68 5.63
CA ILE A 134 5.05 -4.48 4.35
C ILE A 134 6.50 -4.00 4.50
N LEU A 135 6.88 -3.49 5.69
CA LEU A 135 8.23 -3.03 5.99
C LEU A 135 8.93 -4.00 6.93
N ASP A 136 9.90 -4.72 6.40
CA ASP A 136 10.78 -5.58 7.17
C ASP A 136 12.04 -4.82 7.62
N MET A 137 12.39 -4.97 8.90
CA MET A 137 13.52 -4.29 9.55
C MET A 137 14.34 -5.29 10.35
N GLU A 138 15.18 -6.06 9.67
CA GLU A 138 16.05 -7.03 10.31
C GLU A 138 17.53 -6.65 10.23
N LYS A 139 18.25 -6.86 11.33
CA LYS A 139 19.73 -6.75 11.40
C LYS A 139 20.31 -5.44 10.85
N GLY A 140 19.56 -4.32 10.96
CA GLY A 140 20.01 -3.00 10.50
C GLY A 140 19.75 -2.73 9.01
N THR A 141 19.04 -3.61 8.32
CA THR A 141 18.54 -3.42 6.96
C THR A 141 17.06 -3.06 6.96
N LEU A 142 16.65 -2.31 5.93
CA LEU A 142 15.25 -2.01 5.64
C LEU A 142 14.90 -2.65 4.30
N ARG A 143 13.75 -3.30 4.22
CA ARG A 143 13.30 -4.01 3.03
C ARG A 143 11.79 -3.90 2.88
N LEU A 144 11.31 -3.77 1.64
CA LEU A 144 9.90 -3.95 1.32
C LEU A 144 9.60 -5.46 1.19
N VAL A 145 8.50 -5.92 1.79
CA VAL A 145 7.95 -7.27 1.60
C VAL A 145 7.06 -7.24 0.37
N THR A 146 7.63 -7.56 -0.79
CA THR A 146 6.99 -7.40 -2.11
C THR A 146 5.75 -8.26 -2.29
N GLU A 147 5.68 -9.40 -1.59
CA GLU A 147 4.56 -10.34 -1.64
C GLU A 147 3.27 -9.79 -1.00
N GLN A 148 3.39 -8.73 -0.22
CA GLN A 148 2.26 -8.10 0.49
C GLN A 148 1.73 -6.85 -0.20
N VAL A 149 2.28 -6.50 -1.37
CA VAL A 149 1.89 -5.30 -2.10
C VAL A 149 1.64 -5.60 -3.57
N GLU A 150 0.67 -4.92 -4.14
CA GLU A 150 0.52 -4.80 -5.58
C GLU A 150 1.23 -3.53 -6.04
N CYS A 151 2.05 -3.60 -7.09
CA CYS A 151 2.77 -2.45 -7.63
C CYS A 151 2.69 -2.45 -9.16
N ASP A 152 2.46 -1.28 -9.74
CA ASP A 152 2.42 -1.13 -11.21
C ASP A 152 3.78 -1.45 -11.85
N LEU A 153 4.91 -1.04 -11.25
CA LEU A 153 6.24 -1.45 -11.72
C LEU A 153 6.38 -2.97 -11.75
N TYR A 154 5.97 -3.67 -10.69
CA TYR A 154 6.14 -5.12 -10.61
C TYR A 154 5.27 -5.84 -11.65
N LYS A 155 4.02 -5.42 -11.80
CA LYS A 155 3.12 -5.94 -12.86
C LYS A 155 3.68 -5.67 -14.27
N PHE A 156 4.29 -4.50 -14.48
CA PHE A 156 4.96 -4.17 -15.73
C PHE A 156 6.11 -5.16 -16.02
N LEU A 157 6.97 -5.40 -15.03
CA LEU A 157 8.12 -6.31 -15.17
C LEU A 157 7.68 -7.78 -15.35
N GLU A 158 6.52 -8.16 -14.84
CA GLU A 158 5.88 -9.45 -15.05
C GLU A 158 5.21 -9.59 -16.43
N GLY A 159 5.14 -8.50 -17.20
CA GLY A 159 4.58 -8.49 -18.55
C GLY A 159 3.05 -8.28 -18.59
N ASP A 160 2.45 -7.70 -17.56
CA ASP A 160 1.00 -7.38 -17.58
C ASP A 160 0.69 -6.33 -18.64
N LEU A 161 -0.04 -6.74 -19.68
CA LEU A 161 -0.33 -5.91 -20.84
C LEU A 161 -1.13 -4.64 -20.53
N ASN A 162 -1.99 -4.67 -19.50
CA ASN A 162 -2.77 -3.50 -19.12
C ASN A 162 -1.87 -2.45 -18.47
N THR A 163 -0.98 -2.90 -17.61
CA THR A 163 0.01 -2.05 -16.95
C THR A 163 1.00 -1.48 -17.95
N ILE A 164 1.51 -2.31 -18.88
CA ILE A 164 2.39 -1.86 -19.97
C ILE A 164 1.71 -0.75 -20.79
N ARG A 165 0.46 -0.93 -21.19
CA ARG A 165 -0.31 0.08 -21.95
C ARG A 165 -0.61 1.35 -21.17
N SER A 166 -0.61 1.28 -19.84
CA SER A 166 -0.88 2.44 -18.97
C SER A 166 0.34 3.32 -18.73
N PHE A 167 1.54 2.81 -18.93
CA PHE A 167 2.79 3.58 -18.78
C PHE A 167 2.86 4.73 -19.80
N ARG A 168 3.25 5.92 -19.33
CA ARG A 168 3.31 7.17 -20.14
C ARG A 168 4.72 7.77 -20.21
N GLY A 169 5.74 6.99 -19.93
CA GLY A 169 7.13 7.46 -19.93
C GLY A 169 7.56 8.17 -18.67
N GLU A 170 6.75 8.14 -17.61
CA GLU A 170 7.07 8.77 -16.34
C GLU A 170 7.12 7.74 -15.21
N TYR A 171 8.18 7.77 -14.43
CA TYR A 171 8.39 6.90 -13.28
C TYR A 171 8.89 7.71 -12.10
N MET A 172 8.12 7.74 -10.99
CA MET A 172 8.45 8.44 -9.75
C MET A 172 9.08 9.82 -9.97
N SER A 173 8.46 10.65 -10.84
CA SER A 173 9.01 11.90 -11.41
C SER A 173 9.48 12.93 -10.38
N ALA A 174 9.08 12.79 -9.10
CA ALA A 174 9.51 13.67 -8.02
C ALA A 174 10.94 13.35 -7.51
N TYR A 175 11.55 12.23 -7.93
CA TYR A 175 12.82 11.75 -7.37
C TYR A 175 13.88 11.60 -8.46
N SER A 176 15.00 12.34 -8.33
CA SER A 176 16.11 12.35 -9.30
C SER A 176 16.77 10.97 -9.46
N TRP A 177 16.85 10.20 -8.39
CA TRP A 177 17.44 8.86 -8.39
C TRP A 177 16.63 7.84 -9.19
N ALA A 178 15.35 8.09 -9.45
CA ALA A 178 14.47 7.19 -10.18
C ALA A 178 14.75 7.13 -11.69
N SER A 179 15.55 8.05 -12.23
CA SER A 179 15.84 8.19 -13.66
C SER A 179 16.46 6.95 -14.31
N LEU A 180 17.22 6.16 -13.57
CA LEU A 180 17.81 4.90 -14.11
C LEU A 180 16.72 3.85 -14.34
N THR A 181 15.80 3.68 -13.39
CA THR A 181 14.67 2.75 -13.54
C THR A 181 13.70 3.25 -14.60
N GLU A 182 13.46 4.57 -14.68
CA GLU A 182 12.64 5.18 -15.73
C GLU A 182 13.20 4.85 -17.14
N ALA A 183 14.50 5.05 -17.34
CA ALA A 183 15.16 4.72 -18.59
C ALA A 183 15.09 3.21 -18.92
N TYR A 184 15.23 2.35 -17.91
CA TYR A 184 15.09 0.91 -18.08
C TYR A 184 13.68 0.51 -18.51
N VAL A 185 12.65 0.99 -17.79
CA VAL A 185 11.23 0.71 -18.10
C VAL A 185 10.86 1.22 -19.50
N THR A 186 11.32 2.43 -19.86
CA THR A 186 11.07 3.02 -21.18
C THR A 186 11.67 2.16 -22.30
N ARG A 187 12.89 1.66 -22.12
CA ARG A 187 13.56 0.81 -23.11
C ARG A 187 12.83 -0.51 -23.35
N GLN A 188 12.22 -1.09 -22.32
CA GLN A 188 11.44 -2.34 -22.45
C GLN A 188 10.20 -2.19 -23.35
N LEU A 189 9.80 -0.97 -23.70
CA LEU A 189 8.69 -0.72 -24.62
C LEU A 189 9.13 -0.55 -26.09
N GLU A 190 10.42 -0.36 -26.31
CA GLU A 190 10.99 -0.15 -27.65
C GLU A 190 11.43 -1.49 -28.31
N ASP A 191 11.59 -2.54 -27.48
CA ASP A 191 11.93 -3.91 -27.92
C ASP A 191 10.66 -4.76 -28.13
#